data_209830188c6301ad0910e50aa0caca3c
#
_entry.id   209830188c6301ad0910e50aa0caca3c
#
_cell.length_a   1.000
_cell.length_b   1.000
_cell.length_c   1.000
_cell.angle_alpha   90.00
_cell.angle_beta   90.00
_cell.angle_gamma   90.00
#
_symmetry.space_group_name_H-M   'P 1'
#
loop_
_entity.id
_entity.type
_entity.pdbx_description
1 polymer ?
#
loop_
_entity_poly.entity_id
_entity_poly.type
_entity_poly.pdbx_seq_one_letter_code
_entity_poly.pdbx_strand_id
1 'polypeptide(L)'
;MRRSLILTTIVVASLIVPFSTSAHADQKFIVDCLFAHRAKDDPIVYPRHPGASHMHDFFGNRSTGAFSTYRSMLRARTNCDMAGETAAYWAPTLMRGNGTIVTPRRIKIYYRSGLLPGRRTNPFPKNFRMIAGGVHSIGKYSGWNCDGTALSKTARIDCSGRSVGHTYVRGEIIFPMCGRMKAGRIVTDSVNHRSHVAYGSHKTGCPRTHPVQLPAIKVNIRYGISNCKLARCHLVSDMMMGAMVPGGSRPR
;
A
#
# COMPACT_ATOMS: atom_id res chain seq x y z
N MET A 1 68.59 42.01 38.82
CA MET A 1 68.10 40.77 38.17
C MET A 1 66.60 40.78 38.16
N ARG A 2 66.00 41.13 37.02
CA ARG A 2 64.50 41.10 36.81
C ARG A 2 64.19 39.83 36.06
N ARG A 3 63.39 38.95 36.67
CA ARG A 3 62.85 37.75 35.99
C ARG A 3 61.50 38.10 35.31
N SER A 4 61.50 38.04 33.99
CA SER A 4 60.26 38.13 33.22
C SER A 4 59.53 36.77 33.23
N LEU A 5 58.27 36.77 33.69
CA LEU A 5 57.35 35.64 33.53
C LEU A 5 56.69 35.77 32.19
N ILE A 6 56.87 34.75 31.34
CA ILE A 6 56.16 34.60 30.07
C ILE A 6 54.88 33.82 30.36
N LEU A 7 53.72 34.47 30.19
CA LEU A 7 52.41 33.85 30.31
C LEU A 7 52.07 33.19 28.96
N THR A 8 52.05 31.85 28.94
CA THR A 8 51.67 31.11 27.75
C THR A 8 50.15 30.92 27.73
N THR A 9 49.44 31.59 26.86
CA THR A 9 47.99 31.46 26.66
C THR A 9 47.69 30.25 25.80
N ILE A 10 47.05 29.22 26.35
CA ILE A 10 46.59 28.05 25.61
C ILE A 10 45.21 28.40 25.01
N VAL A 11 45.15 28.53 23.69
CA VAL A 11 43.90 28.68 22.96
C VAL A 11 43.34 27.28 22.70
N VAL A 12 42.28 26.91 23.40
CA VAL A 12 41.54 25.68 23.15
C VAL A 12 40.58 25.96 21.98
N ALA A 13 40.92 25.51 20.79
CA ALA A 13 40.02 25.53 19.63
C ALA A 13 38.97 24.44 19.79
N SER A 14 37.74 24.81 20.14
CA SER A 14 36.58 23.91 20.16
C SER A 14 36.22 23.53 18.74
N LEU A 15 36.52 22.32 18.33
CA LEU A 15 36.02 21.72 17.07
C LEU A 15 34.52 21.45 17.22
N ILE A 16 33.71 22.34 16.67
CA ILE A 16 32.27 22.11 16.47
C ILE A 16 32.15 21.13 15.31
N VAL A 17 31.96 19.85 15.61
CA VAL A 17 31.62 18.84 14.63
C VAL A 17 30.12 19.07 14.25
N PRO A 18 29.79 19.42 12.99
CA PRO A 18 28.40 19.53 12.62
C PRO A 18 27.76 18.14 12.68
N PHE A 19 26.78 17.99 13.55
CA PHE A 19 25.90 16.81 13.52
C PHE A 19 25.14 16.84 12.19
N SER A 20 25.59 16.05 11.22
CA SER A 20 24.83 15.79 10.00
C SER A 20 23.59 15.01 10.39
N THR A 21 22.46 15.68 10.51
CA THR A 21 21.16 15.03 10.56
C THR A 21 20.94 14.36 9.20
N SER A 22 21.16 13.06 9.13
CA SER A 22 20.81 12.28 7.94
C SER A 22 19.32 12.45 7.70
N ALA A 23 18.94 13.28 6.75
CA ALA A 23 17.60 13.33 6.23
C ALA A 23 17.28 11.92 5.71
N HIS A 24 16.33 11.23 6.33
CA HIS A 24 15.85 9.94 5.84
C HIS A 24 15.18 10.20 4.51
N ALA A 25 15.87 9.92 3.42
CA ALA A 25 15.34 10.04 2.08
C ALA A 25 14.06 9.20 1.96
N ASP A 26 13.05 9.74 1.25
CA ASP A 26 11.84 9.02 0.87
C ASP A 26 12.25 7.81 0.03
N GLN A 27 12.31 6.65 0.66
CA GLN A 27 12.64 5.40 -0.03
C GLN A 27 11.37 4.85 -0.66
N LYS A 28 11.43 4.63 -1.95
CA LYS A 28 10.33 4.07 -2.73
C LYS A 28 10.82 2.82 -3.46
N PHE A 29 10.07 1.73 -3.33
CA PHE A 29 10.20 0.59 -4.24
C PHE A 29 8.85 0.25 -4.85
N ILE A 30 8.87 -0.36 -6.01
CA ILE A 30 7.70 -0.68 -6.81
C ILE A 30 7.70 -2.17 -7.08
N VAL A 31 6.57 -2.80 -6.90
CA VAL A 31 6.31 -4.19 -7.27
C VAL A 31 5.25 -4.19 -8.36
N ASP A 32 5.49 -4.91 -9.43
CA ASP A 32 4.54 -5.08 -10.53
C ASP A 32 4.15 -6.56 -10.60
N CYS A 33 2.87 -6.86 -10.37
CA CYS A 33 2.37 -8.23 -10.36
C CYS A 33 1.31 -8.41 -11.44
N LEU A 34 1.27 -9.58 -12.04
CA LEU A 34 0.23 -9.93 -12.99
C LEU A 34 -1.05 -10.39 -12.26
N PHE A 35 -2.16 -10.39 -12.98
CA PHE A 35 -3.36 -11.10 -12.56
C PHE A 35 -3.02 -12.58 -12.33
N ALA A 36 -3.42 -13.13 -11.18
CA ALA A 36 -3.14 -14.51 -10.80
C ALA A 36 -4.35 -15.42 -11.07
N HIS A 37 -5.47 -15.10 -10.44
CA HIS A 37 -6.72 -15.86 -10.56
C HIS A 37 -7.89 -15.04 -10.03
N ARG A 38 -9.09 -15.61 -10.13
CA ARG A 38 -10.33 -15.04 -9.61
C ARG A 38 -11.06 -16.07 -8.77
N ALA A 39 -11.59 -15.64 -7.62
CA ALA A 39 -12.37 -16.49 -6.73
C ALA A 39 -13.35 -15.66 -5.88
N LYS A 40 -14.38 -16.31 -5.35
CA LYS A 40 -15.28 -15.73 -4.33
C LYS A 40 -14.70 -15.94 -2.92
N ASP A 41 -13.44 -15.67 -2.76
CA ASP A 41 -12.70 -15.84 -1.52
C ASP A 41 -12.21 -14.51 -0.95
N ASP A 42 -12.13 -14.43 0.37
CA ASP A 42 -11.46 -13.37 1.08
C ASP A 42 -10.77 -13.95 2.33
N PRO A 43 -9.43 -14.13 2.31
CA PRO A 43 -8.70 -14.71 3.43
C PRO A 43 -8.62 -13.81 4.67
N ILE A 44 -9.06 -12.56 4.57
CA ILE A 44 -9.13 -11.63 5.71
C ILE A 44 -10.53 -11.63 6.31
N VAL A 45 -11.57 -11.36 5.50
CA VAL A 45 -12.95 -11.17 5.97
C VAL A 45 -13.66 -12.49 6.21
N TYR A 46 -13.41 -13.48 5.35
CA TYR A 46 -14.03 -14.81 5.42
C TYR A 46 -12.98 -15.92 5.44
N PRO A 47 -12.04 -15.90 6.42
CA PRO A 47 -11.00 -16.92 6.49
C PRO A 47 -11.61 -18.30 6.67
N ARG A 48 -11.16 -19.26 5.86
CA ARG A 48 -11.60 -20.68 5.86
C ARG A 48 -13.04 -20.90 5.35
N HIS A 49 -13.67 -19.89 4.76
CA HIS A 49 -15.00 -19.97 4.16
C HIS A 49 -14.93 -19.69 2.66
N PRO A 50 -14.56 -20.70 1.81
CA PRO A 50 -14.49 -20.50 0.38
C PRO A 50 -15.89 -20.22 -0.19
N GLY A 51 -15.96 -19.33 -1.17
CA GLY A 51 -17.22 -18.90 -1.79
C GLY A 51 -18.07 -17.91 -0.99
N ALA A 52 -17.68 -17.56 0.24
CA ALA A 52 -18.47 -16.68 1.12
C ALA A 52 -18.35 -15.20 0.74
N SER A 53 -17.36 -14.81 -0.04
CA SER A 53 -17.15 -13.44 -0.47
C SER A 53 -17.79 -13.15 -1.83
N HIS A 54 -17.95 -11.86 -2.16
CA HIS A 54 -18.12 -11.47 -3.56
C HIS A 54 -16.85 -11.82 -4.35
N MET A 55 -16.94 -11.76 -5.68
CA MET A 55 -15.83 -12.15 -6.54
C MET A 55 -14.67 -11.15 -6.43
N HIS A 56 -13.47 -11.68 -6.22
CA HIS A 56 -12.22 -10.93 -6.19
C HIS A 56 -11.26 -11.34 -7.30
N ASP A 57 -10.52 -10.37 -7.81
CA ASP A 57 -9.34 -10.56 -8.64
C ASP A 57 -8.10 -10.55 -7.74
N PHE A 58 -7.31 -11.63 -7.79
CA PHE A 58 -6.09 -11.83 -7.00
C PHE A 58 -4.85 -11.57 -7.84
N PHE A 59 -3.80 -11.03 -7.18
CA PHE A 59 -2.53 -10.65 -7.80
C PHE A 59 -1.36 -11.07 -6.93
N GLY A 60 -0.21 -11.31 -7.55
CA GLY A 60 1.03 -11.64 -6.90
C GLY A 60 1.08 -13.10 -6.47
N ASN A 61 0.83 -13.36 -5.22
CA ASN A 61 0.82 -14.71 -4.66
C ASN A 61 -0.22 -15.58 -5.38
N ARG A 62 0.23 -16.68 -6.01
CA ARG A 62 -0.60 -17.50 -6.91
C ARG A 62 -1.51 -18.50 -6.20
N SER A 63 -1.35 -18.68 -4.90
CA SER A 63 -2.13 -19.64 -4.11
C SER A 63 -3.12 -18.99 -3.13
N THR A 64 -3.33 -17.69 -3.23
CA THR A 64 -4.18 -16.96 -2.30
C THR A 64 -5.64 -17.39 -2.44
N GLY A 65 -6.29 -17.71 -1.33
CA GLY A 65 -7.70 -18.11 -1.26
C GLY A 65 -8.14 -18.16 0.20
N ALA A 66 -9.37 -18.60 0.45
CA ALA A 66 -9.97 -18.60 1.80
C ALA A 66 -9.11 -19.31 2.88
N PHE A 67 -8.31 -20.31 2.49
CA PHE A 67 -7.44 -21.06 3.41
C PHE A 67 -6.03 -20.50 3.55
N SER A 68 -5.74 -19.37 2.93
CA SER A 68 -4.40 -18.76 3.00
C SER A 68 -4.03 -18.34 4.41
N THR A 69 -2.80 -18.69 4.79
CA THR A 69 -2.17 -18.33 6.05
C THR A 69 -0.83 -17.65 5.76
N TYR A 70 -0.26 -16.97 6.75
CA TYR A 70 1.08 -16.43 6.63
C TYR A 70 2.11 -17.48 6.15
N ARG A 71 2.05 -18.69 6.72
CA ARG A 71 3.00 -19.77 6.35
C ARG A 71 2.78 -20.31 4.93
N SER A 72 1.52 -20.48 4.51
CA SER A 72 1.24 -20.93 3.13
C SER A 72 1.69 -19.90 2.11
N MET A 73 1.48 -18.63 2.39
CA MET A 73 1.87 -17.53 1.50
C MET A 73 3.39 -17.40 1.33
N LEU A 74 4.17 -17.57 2.42
CA LEU A 74 5.64 -17.55 2.35
C LEU A 74 6.25 -18.63 1.44
N ARG A 75 5.54 -19.74 1.24
CA ARG A 75 5.99 -20.89 0.44
C ARG A 75 5.43 -20.87 -0.98
N ALA A 76 4.50 -20.00 -1.26
CA ALA A 76 3.84 -19.94 -2.55
C ALA A 76 4.68 -19.23 -3.61
N ARG A 77 4.44 -19.58 -4.86
CA ARG A 77 4.98 -18.85 -6.00
C ARG A 77 4.28 -17.51 -6.17
N THR A 78 5.03 -16.52 -6.62
CA THR A 78 4.51 -15.21 -7.01
C THR A 78 4.63 -15.02 -8.52
N ASN A 79 3.80 -14.12 -9.09
CA ASN A 79 3.94 -13.61 -10.44
C ASN A 79 4.35 -12.13 -10.46
N CYS A 80 4.87 -11.63 -9.34
CA CYS A 80 5.47 -10.31 -9.25
C CYS A 80 6.88 -10.29 -9.84
N ASP A 81 7.31 -9.12 -10.30
CA ASP A 81 8.66 -8.89 -10.85
C ASP A 81 9.75 -8.86 -9.78
N MET A 82 9.38 -8.72 -8.51
CA MET A 82 10.31 -8.73 -7.37
C MET A 82 10.42 -10.14 -6.80
N ALA A 83 11.61 -10.72 -6.86
CA ALA A 83 11.90 -12.02 -6.27
C ALA A 83 11.65 -12.01 -4.75
N GLY A 84 10.96 -13.04 -4.24
CA GLY A 84 10.62 -13.16 -2.83
C GLY A 84 9.43 -12.32 -2.35
N GLU A 85 8.79 -11.54 -3.23
CA GLU A 85 7.53 -10.88 -2.93
C GLU A 85 6.41 -11.90 -2.91
N THR A 86 6.00 -12.32 -1.71
CA THR A 86 4.95 -13.32 -1.49
C THR A 86 3.66 -12.73 -0.91
N ALA A 87 3.57 -11.40 -0.83
CA ALA A 87 2.33 -10.73 -0.46
C ALA A 87 1.22 -11.03 -1.47
N ALA A 88 0.00 -11.04 -1.00
CA ALA A 88 -1.19 -11.16 -1.83
C ALA A 88 -1.98 -9.87 -1.81
N TYR A 89 -2.50 -9.52 -2.96
CA TYR A 89 -3.36 -8.36 -3.15
C TYR A 89 -4.62 -8.82 -3.88
N TRP A 90 -5.77 -8.33 -3.47
CA TRP A 90 -7.02 -8.61 -4.16
C TRP A 90 -7.97 -7.43 -4.08
N ALA A 91 -8.79 -7.32 -5.10
CA ALA A 91 -9.82 -6.30 -5.24
C ALA A 91 -11.11 -6.92 -5.78
N PRO A 92 -12.27 -6.32 -5.50
CA PRO A 92 -13.51 -6.71 -6.13
C PRO A 92 -13.39 -6.69 -7.66
N THR A 93 -13.95 -7.68 -8.31
CA THR A 93 -13.94 -7.82 -9.78
C THR A 93 -14.67 -6.66 -10.45
N LEU A 94 -14.09 -6.10 -11.50
CA LEU A 94 -14.72 -5.08 -12.34
C LEU A 94 -15.59 -5.76 -13.40
N MET A 95 -16.83 -5.29 -13.54
CA MET A 95 -17.79 -5.77 -14.54
C MET A 95 -18.30 -4.64 -15.42
N ARG A 96 -18.68 -4.98 -16.64
CA ARG A 96 -19.45 -4.11 -17.54
C ARG A 96 -20.92 -4.13 -17.16
N GLY A 97 -21.70 -3.16 -17.61
CA GLY A 97 -23.14 -3.09 -17.36
C GLY A 97 -23.94 -4.27 -17.92
N ASN A 98 -23.39 -5.00 -18.87
CA ASN A 98 -23.98 -6.22 -19.43
C ASN A 98 -23.58 -7.50 -18.68
N GLY A 99 -22.93 -7.38 -17.52
CA GLY A 99 -22.49 -8.52 -16.69
C GLY A 99 -21.18 -9.17 -17.12
N THR A 100 -20.52 -8.72 -18.21
CA THR A 100 -19.23 -9.31 -18.59
C THR A 100 -18.09 -8.77 -17.73
N ILE A 101 -17.14 -9.64 -17.41
CA ILE A 101 -16.00 -9.33 -16.56
C ILE A 101 -14.95 -8.54 -17.34
N VAL A 102 -14.39 -7.52 -16.72
CA VAL A 102 -13.21 -6.80 -17.20
C VAL A 102 -11.98 -7.31 -16.45
N THR A 103 -11.26 -8.24 -17.07
CA THR A 103 -10.06 -8.83 -16.44
C THR A 103 -8.96 -7.78 -16.34
N PRO A 104 -8.37 -7.58 -15.15
CA PRO A 104 -7.22 -6.72 -14.99
C PRO A 104 -5.98 -7.34 -15.64
N ARG A 105 -5.09 -6.50 -16.16
CA ARG A 105 -3.81 -6.96 -16.75
C ARG A 105 -2.75 -7.15 -15.67
N ARG A 106 -2.63 -6.16 -14.79
CA ARG A 106 -1.61 -6.10 -13.73
C ARG A 106 -2.02 -5.19 -12.61
N ILE A 107 -1.34 -5.34 -11.51
CA ILE A 107 -1.36 -4.43 -10.37
C ILE A 107 0.06 -3.88 -10.16
N LYS A 108 0.16 -2.57 -9.93
CA LYS A 108 1.42 -1.94 -9.54
C LYS A 108 1.30 -1.42 -8.13
N ILE A 109 2.19 -1.87 -7.26
CA ILE A 109 2.20 -1.55 -5.84
C ILE A 109 3.41 -0.66 -5.57
N TYR A 110 3.16 0.52 -5.01
CA TYR A 110 4.17 1.45 -4.57
C TYR A 110 4.28 1.39 -3.06
N TYR A 111 5.43 1.00 -2.56
CA TYR A 111 5.78 1.11 -1.15
C TYR A 111 6.63 2.37 -0.96
N ARG A 112 6.24 3.21 -0.02
CA ARG A 112 6.95 4.44 0.28
C ARG A 112 7.19 4.57 1.78
N SER A 113 8.41 4.94 2.15
CA SER A 113 8.78 5.28 3.50
C SER A 113 9.04 6.79 3.60
N GLY A 114 9.10 7.33 4.81
CA GLY A 114 9.47 8.72 5.02
C GLY A 114 8.43 9.77 4.63
N LEU A 115 7.20 9.35 4.30
CA LEU A 115 6.13 10.28 3.88
C LEU A 115 5.65 11.23 4.98
N LEU A 116 5.88 10.89 6.23
CA LEU A 116 5.42 11.68 7.37
C LEU A 116 6.63 12.29 8.09
N PRO A 117 6.61 13.56 8.43
CA PRO A 117 7.75 14.26 8.99
C PRO A 117 8.18 13.68 10.34
N GLY A 118 9.51 13.66 10.57
CA GLY A 118 10.13 13.43 11.87
C GLY A 118 10.02 12.01 12.45
N ARG A 119 9.52 11.02 11.70
CA ARG A 119 9.35 9.66 12.21
C ARG A 119 9.99 8.61 11.33
N ARG A 120 10.62 7.63 11.98
CA ARG A 120 11.15 6.45 11.30
C ARG A 120 9.99 5.57 10.84
N THR A 121 10.02 5.13 9.59
CA THR A 121 9.09 4.12 9.06
C THR A 121 9.47 2.74 9.59
N ASN A 122 8.52 2.06 10.24
CA ASN A 122 8.69 0.70 10.74
C ASN A 122 8.23 -0.30 9.68
N PRO A 123 8.91 -1.44 9.51
CA PRO A 123 8.46 -2.48 8.60
C PRO A 123 7.12 -3.06 9.08
N PHE A 124 6.34 -3.60 8.15
CA PHE A 124 5.16 -4.37 8.51
C PHE A 124 5.56 -5.58 9.37
N PRO A 125 4.89 -5.82 10.49
CA PRO A 125 5.11 -7.04 11.26
C PRO A 125 4.62 -8.27 10.49
N LYS A 126 5.12 -9.43 10.87
CA LYS A 126 4.67 -10.73 10.30
C LYS A 126 3.16 -10.88 10.42
N ASN A 127 2.52 -11.42 9.38
CA ASN A 127 1.08 -11.67 9.32
C ASN A 127 0.22 -10.39 9.44
N PHE A 128 0.72 -9.26 8.95
CA PHE A 128 -0.03 -8.02 8.93
C PHE A 128 -1.13 -8.09 7.87
N ARG A 129 -2.33 -7.70 8.26
CA ARG A 129 -3.53 -7.72 7.42
C ARG A 129 -4.21 -6.38 7.51
N MET A 130 -4.73 -5.86 6.41
CA MET A 130 -5.54 -4.65 6.43
C MET A 130 -6.45 -4.59 5.20
N ILE A 131 -7.57 -3.90 5.38
CA ILE A 131 -8.51 -3.57 4.31
C ILE A 131 -8.53 -2.05 4.15
N ALA A 132 -8.48 -1.61 2.91
CA ALA A 132 -8.59 -0.19 2.57
C ALA A 132 -9.74 0.05 1.58
N GLY A 133 -10.12 1.32 1.43
CA GLY A 133 -11.24 1.73 0.60
C GLY A 133 -12.58 1.73 1.31
N GLY A 134 -13.64 1.88 0.52
CA GLY A 134 -15.03 2.01 0.98
C GLY A 134 -15.66 3.34 0.57
N VAL A 135 -16.97 3.43 0.70
CA VAL A 135 -17.78 4.57 0.23
C VAL A 135 -17.34 5.92 0.78
N HIS A 136 -16.86 5.97 2.01
CA HIS A 136 -16.41 7.22 2.65
C HIS A 136 -14.98 7.65 2.25
N SER A 137 -14.21 6.79 1.58
CA SER A 137 -12.83 7.08 1.16
C SER A 137 -12.68 7.29 -0.35
N ILE A 138 -13.76 7.13 -1.11
CA ILE A 138 -13.73 7.33 -2.58
C ILE A 138 -13.39 8.79 -2.91
N GLY A 139 -12.43 8.97 -3.79
CA GLY A 139 -11.92 10.28 -4.21
C GLY A 139 -10.86 10.89 -3.28
N LYS A 140 -10.70 10.40 -2.06
CA LYS A 140 -9.61 10.81 -1.16
C LYS A 140 -8.46 9.80 -1.12
N TYR A 141 -8.79 8.53 -0.91
CA TYR A 141 -7.81 7.45 -0.79
C TYR A 141 -8.05 6.32 -1.79
N SER A 142 -9.14 6.36 -2.53
CA SER A 142 -9.48 5.41 -3.58
C SER A 142 -10.26 6.08 -4.69
N GLY A 143 -10.19 5.54 -5.90
CA GLY A 143 -10.93 6.06 -7.05
C GLY A 143 -10.45 5.47 -8.36
N TRP A 144 -10.90 6.08 -9.42
CA TRP A 144 -10.63 5.65 -10.79
C TRP A 144 -10.00 6.78 -11.58
N ASN A 145 -9.04 6.47 -12.42
CA ASN A 145 -8.43 7.48 -13.29
C ASN A 145 -7.90 6.86 -14.59
N CYS A 146 -7.52 7.75 -15.50
CA CYS A 146 -6.69 7.41 -16.65
C CYS A 146 -5.29 7.88 -16.32
N ASP A 147 -4.39 7.05 -16.03
CA ASP A 147 -3.02 7.31 -15.57
C ASP A 147 -2.61 8.81 -15.50
N GLY A 148 -2.38 9.30 -14.29
CA GLY A 148 -1.99 10.69 -14.05
C GLY A 148 -3.14 11.73 -13.98
N THR A 149 -4.41 11.31 -14.12
CA THR A 149 -5.54 12.23 -13.94
C THR A 149 -6.07 12.25 -12.50
N ALA A 150 -6.92 13.22 -12.20
CA ALA A 150 -7.66 13.26 -10.94
C ALA A 150 -8.53 12.02 -10.74
N LEU A 151 -8.74 11.63 -9.49
CA LEU A 151 -9.54 10.46 -9.15
C LEU A 151 -11.04 10.74 -9.36
N SER A 152 -11.68 9.89 -10.15
CA SER A 152 -13.12 9.79 -10.25
C SER A 152 -13.68 8.88 -9.17
N LYS A 153 -14.87 9.19 -8.66
CA LYS A 153 -15.60 8.34 -7.70
C LYS A 153 -16.21 7.09 -8.34
N THR A 154 -16.30 7.03 -9.64
CA THR A 154 -16.89 5.91 -10.37
C THR A 154 -15.94 5.37 -11.42
N ALA A 155 -16.04 4.06 -11.73
CA ALA A 155 -15.31 3.43 -12.82
C ALA A 155 -15.73 3.92 -14.22
N ARG A 156 -16.81 4.67 -14.32
CA ARG A 156 -17.39 5.15 -15.60
C ARG A 156 -16.60 6.32 -16.18
N ILE A 157 -15.35 6.07 -16.51
CA ILE A 157 -14.43 7.04 -17.13
C ILE A 157 -14.07 6.63 -18.55
N ASP A 158 -13.64 7.59 -19.34
CA ASP A 158 -13.16 7.39 -20.71
C ASP A 158 -11.68 7.78 -20.81
N CYS A 159 -10.86 6.84 -21.18
CA CYS A 159 -9.42 7.01 -21.39
C CYS A 159 -9.01 6.83 -22.87
N SER A 160 -9.96 6.67 -23.79
CA SER A 160 -9.67 6.31 -25.20
C SER A 160 -8.93 7.39 -25.98
N GLY A 161 -9.16 8.66 -25.66
CA GLY A 161 -8.51 9.82 -26.33
C GLY A 161 -7.14 10.19 -25.77
N ARG A 162 -6.50 9.34 -24.95
CA ARG A 162 -5.22 9.64 -24.33
C ARG A 162 -4.03 9.10 -25.11
N SER A 163 -2.85 9.66 -24.82
CA SER A 163 -1.59 9.20 -25.41
C SER A 163 -1.33 7.72 -25.14
N VAL A 164 -0.54 7.10 -26.01
CA VAL A 164 -0.13 5.69 -25.90
C VAL A 164 0.45 5.42 -24.51
N GLY A 165 0.02 4.33 -23.89
CA GLY A 165 0.40 3.97 -22.50
C GLY A 165 -0.53 4.51 -21.41
N HIS A 166 -1.43 5.45 -21.72
CA HIS A 166 -2.40 6.04 -20.79
C HIS A 166 -3.87 5.76 -21.17
N THR A 167 -4.10 4.90 -22.14
CA THR A 167 -5.41 4.57 -22.72
C THR A 167 -6.19 3.50 -21.95
N TYR A 168 -5.90 3.26 -20.70
CA TYR A 168 -6.57 2.22 -19.92
C TYR A 168 -7.16 2.78 -18.63
N VAL A 169 -8.29 2.21 -18.24
CA VAL A 169 -8.94 2.48 -16.97
C VAL A 169 -8.09 1.90 -15.83
N ARG A 170 -7.91 2.69 -14.79
CA ARG A 170 -7.13 2.33 -13.61
C ARG A 170 -7.91 2.55 -12.34
N GLY A 171 -8.00 1.51 -11.51
CA GLY A 171 -8.39 1.63 -10.11
C GLY A 171 -7.19 2.00 -9.26
N GLU A 172 -7.33 2.98 -8.38
CA GLU A 172 -6.28 3.42 -7.47
C GLU A 172 -6.76 3.38 -6.03
N ILE A 173 -5.90 2.90 -5.12
CA ILE A 173 -6.16 2.92 -3.69
C ILE A 173 -4.89 3.16 -2.90
N ILE A 174 -5.00 3.98 -1.85
CA ILE A 174 -3.94 4.20 -0.86
C ILE A 174 -4.38 3.53 0.44
N PHE A 175 -3.52 2.69 0.97
CA PHE A 175 -3.74 2.04 2.26
C PHE A 175 -3.35 2.94 3.43
N PRO A 176 -3.97 2.75 4.61
CA PRO A 176 -3.55 3.42 5.83
C PRO A 176 -2.08 3.13 6.16
N MET A 177 -1.35 4.13 6.64
CA MET A 177 0.10 4.08 6.87
C MET A 177 0.51 4.28 8.32
N CYS A 178 -0.44 4.32 9.23
CA CYS A 178 -0.20 4.47 10.67
C CYS A 178 -0.76 3.27 11.42
N GLY A 179 0.05 2.62 12.24
CA GLY A 179 -0.29 1.43 13.01
C GLY A 179 -0.56 1.72 14.49
N ARG A 180 -1.47 0.96 15.06
CA ARG A 180 -1.79 0.96 16.50
C ARG A 180 -0.77 0.13 17.27
N MET A 181 -0.45 0.56 18.49
CA MET A 181 0.36 -0.20 19.45
C MET A 181 -0.51 -0.82 20.54
N LYS A 182 -0.16 -2.04 20.95
CA LYS A 182 -0.69 -2.69 22.15
C LYS A 182 0.43 -3.50 22.82
N ALA A 183 0.64 -3.32 24.10
CA ALA A 183 1.68 -4.01 24.87
C ALA A 183 3.07 -3.99 24.19
N GLY A 184 3.51 -2.82 23.71
CA GLY A 184 4.82 -2.64 23.06
C GLY A 184 4.96 -3.22 21.65
N ARG A 185 3.89 -3.76 21.07
CA ARG A 185 3.91 -4.37 19.72
C ARG A 185 2.93 -3.68 18.78
N ILE A 186 3.26 -3.67 17.50
CA ILE A 186 2.34 -3.21 16.46
C ILE A 186 1.22 -4.24 16.31
N VAL A 187 -0.03 -3.79 16.39
CA VAL A 187 -1.20 -4.64 16.18
C VAL A 187 -1.27 -5.05 14.70
N THR A 188 -1.35 -6.34 14.44
CA THR A 188 -1.29 -6.90 13.07
C THR A 188 -2.65 -7.04 12.41
N ASP A 189 -3.73 -7.00 13.19
CA ASP A 189 -5.10 -7.14 12.72
C ASP A 189 -6.09 -6.61 13.78
N SER A 190 -7.35 -6.46 13.41
CA SER A 190 -8.46 -6.11 14.30
C SER A 190 -9.74 -6.77 13.81
N VAL A 191 -10.77 -6.85 14.65
CA VAL A 191 -12.05 -7.52 14.33
C VAL A 191 -12.64 -7.04 12.98
N ASN A 192 -12.53 -5.76 12.70
CA ASN A 192 -13.02 -5.16 11.45
C ASN A 192 -11.91 -5.00 10.39
N HIS A 193 -10.71 -5.52 10.62
CA HIS A 193 -9.53 -5.44 9.74
C HIS A 193 -9.13 -4.02 9.33
N ARG A 194 -9.57 -2.99 10.07
CA ARG A 194 -9.38 -1.56 9.77
C ARG A 194 -8.96 -0.73 10.98
N SER A 195 -9.50 -1.03 12.18
CA SER A 195 -9.32 -0.17 13.37
C SER A 195 -7.93 -0.27 14.01
N HIS A 196 -7.04 -1.13 13.53
CA HIS A 196 -5.63 -1.19 13.93
C HIS A 196 -4.72 -0.32 13.07
N VAL A 197 -5.26 0.31 12.02
CA VAL A 197 -4.56 1.21 11.11
C VAL A 197 -5.30 2.53 10.93
N ALA A 198 -4.59 3.60 10.56
CA ALA A 198 -5.14 4.91 10.27
C ALA A 198 -4.35 5.61 9.17
N TYR A 199 -4.98 6.58 8.52
CA TYR A 199 -4.29 7.48 7.60
C TYR A 199 -3.53 8.55 8.38
N GLY A 200 -2.30 8.81 7.98
CA GLY A 200 -1.50 9.92 8.47
C GLY A 200 -1.69 11.19 7.66
N SER A 201 -1.14 12.28 8.16
CA SER A 201 -1.11 13.58 7.49
C SER A 201 0.33 14.06 7.29
N HIS A 202 0.65 14.60 6.12
CA HIS A 202 1.96 15.21 5.87
C HIS A 202 2.27 16.39 6.81
N LYS A 203 1.24 17.01 7.39
CA LYS A 203 1.41 18.13 8.33
C LYS A 203 1.61 17.66 9.76
N THR A 204 0.85 16.68 10.20
CA THR A 204 0.77 16.29 11.63
C THR A 204 1.32 14.89 11.91
N GLY A 205 1.71 14.13 10.88
CA GLY A 205 2.17 12.75 11.03
C GLY A 205 1.04 11.77 11.33
N CYS A 206 1.35 10.73 12.06
CA CYS A 206 0.39 9.72 12.52
C CYS A 206 -0.42 10.24 13.71
N PRO A 207 -1.73 9.91 13.80
CA PRO A 207 -2.56 10.27 14.94
C PRO A 207 -2.08 9.59 16.22
N ARG A 208 -2.35 10.20 17.38
CA ARG A 208 -1.94 9.66 18.69
C ARG A 208 -2.43 8.24 18.96
N THR A 209 -3.58 7.88 18.44
CA THR A 209 -4.17 6.53 18.57
C THR A 209 -3.44 5.46 17.75
N HIS A 210 -2.69 5.87 16.72
CA HIS A 210 -1.93 5.01 15.80
C HIS A 210 -0.54 5.59 15.58
N PRO A 211 0.32 5.60 16.60
CA PRO A 211 1.55 6.41 16.61
C PRO A 211 2.67 5.87 15.72
N VAL A 212 2.54 4.65 15.20
CA VAL A 212 3.61 3.99 14.45
C VAL A 212 3.46 4.24 12.97
N GLN A 213 4.46 4.89 12.37
CA GLN A 213 4.51 5.02 10.91
C GLN A 213 4.90 3.68 10.28
N LEU A 214 4.09 3.21 9.35
CA LEU A 214 4.30 2.05 8.48
C LEU A 214 4.59 2.53 7.06
N PRO A 215 5.11 1.67 6.15
CA PRO A 215 5.21 2.02 4.74
C PRO A 215 3.83 2.37 4.17
N ALA A 216 3.74 3.47 3.45
CA ALA A 216 2.54 3.78 2.70
C ALA A 216 2.46 2.88 1.47
N ILE A 217 1.34 2.20 1.31
CA ILE A 217 1.05 1.37 0.13
C ILE A 217 0.07 2.13 -0.75
N LYS A 218 0.48 2.39 -2.00
CA LYS A 218 -0.41 2.87 -3.07
C LYS A 218 -0.49 1.79 -4.13
N VAL A 219 -1.69 1.42 -4.50
CA VAL A 219 -1.97 0.36 -5.46
C VAL A 219 -2.67 0.94 -6.68
N ASN A 220 -2.23 0.49 -7.86
CA ASN A 220 -2.84 0.82 -9.15
C ASN A 220 -3.15 -0.46 -9.90
N ILE A 221 -4.42 -0.74 -10.14
CA ILE A 221 -4.87 -1.86 -10.95
C ILE A 221 -5.15 -1.36 -12.37
N ARG A 222 -4.51 -1.95 -13.37
CA ARG A 222 -4.73 -1.64 -14.78
C ARG A 222 -5.69 -2.63 -15.39
N TYR A 223 -6.78 -2.12 -15.95
CA TYR A 223 -7.77 -2.94 -16.64
C TYR A 223 -7.55 -2.89 -18.16
N GLY A 224 -7.84 -3.99 -18.84
CA GLY A 224 -7.72 -4.11 -20.29
C GLY A 224 -8.83 -3.39 -21.09
N ILE A 225 -9.30 -2.24 -20.62
CA ILE A 225 -10.35 -1.44 -21.23
C ILE A 225 -10.00 0.04 -21.16
N SER A 226 -10.30 0.77 -22.24
CA SER A 226 -10.10 2.22 -22.33
C SER A 226 -11.35 3.03 -22.00
N ASN A 227 -12.54 2.51 -22.26
CA ASN A 227 -13.79 3.24 -22.08
C ASN A 227 -14.78 2.47 -21.22
N CYS A 228 -14.77 2.75 -19.94
CA CYS A 228 -15.73 2.23 -18.96
C CYS A 228 -17.01 3.08 -18.86
N LYS A 229 -17.03 4.28 -19.43
CA LYS A 229 -18.24 5.11 -19.50
C LYS A 229 -19.28 4.45 -20.41
N LEU A 230 -18.91 4.12 -21.64
CA LEU A 230 -19.78 3.39 -22.57
C LEU A 230 -20.11 1.98 -22.07
N ALA A 231 -19.12 1.28 -21.55
CA ALA A 231 -19.30 -0.08 -21.02
C ALA A 231 -20.07 -0.12 -19.68
N ARG A 232 -20.39 1.01 -19.08
CA ARG A 232 -21.09 1.14 -17.77
C ARG A 232 -20.43 0.30 -16.67
N CYS A 233 -19.09 0.32 -16.59
CA CYS A 233 -18.37 -0.51 -15.61
C CYS A 233 -18.74 -0.17 -14.16
N HIS A 234 -18.75 -1.21 -13.34
CA HIS A 234 -18.96 -1.14 -11.90
C HIS A 234 -18.21 -2.29 -11.23
N LEU A 235 -17.88 -2.16 -9.96
CA LEU A 235 -17.39 -3.28 -9.17
C LEU A 235 -18.57 -4.18 -8.77
N VAL A 236 -18.29 -5.47 -8.53
CA VAL A 236 -19.26 -6.41 -7.96
C VAL A 236 -19.62 -6.07 -6.50
N SER A 237 -18.85 -5.17 -5.88
CA SER A 237 -19.09 -4.60 -4.56
C SER A 237 -18.53 -3.18 -4.49
N ASP A 238 -18.63 -2.56 -3.31
CA ASP A 238 -17.93 -1.31 -3.01
C ASP A 238 -16.42 -1.44 -3.21
N MET A 239 -15.75 -0.29 -3.41
CA MET A 239 -14.29 -0.23 -3.63
C MET A 239 -13.51 -0.61 -2.35
N MET A 240 -13.47 -1.86 -2.03
CA MET A 240 -12.64 -2.44 -0.98
C MET A 240 -11.52 -3.28 -1.58
N MET A 241 -10.33 -3.17 -1.02
CA MET A 241 -9.21 -4.05 -1.32
C MET A 241 -8.71 -4.69 -0.03
N GLY A 242 -8.42 -5.98 -0.10
CA GLY A 242 -7.70 -6.69 0.92
C GLY A 242 -6.22 -6.81 0.56
N ALA A 243 -5.36 -6.71 1.55
CA ALA A 243 -3.94 -7.04 1.44
C ALA A 243 -3.50 -7.84 2.66
N MET A 244 -2.80 -8.94 2.40
CA MET A 244 -2.11 -9.72 3.42
C MET A 244 -0.62 -9.64 3.08
N VAL A 245 0.13 -8.95 3.91
CA VAL A 245 1.56 -8.72 3.70
C VAL A 245 2.34 -9.68 4.59
N PRO A 246 3.13 -10.61 4.05
CA PRO A 246 4.12 -11.33 4.83
C PRO A 246 5.12 -10.31 5.39
N GLY A 247 5.30 -10.30 6.71
CA GLY A 247 6.27 -9.41 7.33
C GLY A 247 7.69 -9.76 6.91
N GLY A 248 8.48 -8.76 6.55
CA GLY A 248 9.89 -8.94 6.24
C GLY A 248 10.39 -8.29 4.96
N SER A 249 9.54 -7.74 4.11
CA SER A 249 10.00 -6.94 2.97
C SER A 249 10.63 -5.65 3.50
N ARG A 250 11.94 -5.69 3.79
CA ARG A 250 12.73 -4.47 3.94
C ARG A 250 13.02 -3.96 2.54
N PRO A 251 12.80 -2.68 2.25
CA PRO A 251 13.50 -2.06 1.13
C PRO A 251 14.99 -2.22 1.39
N ARG A 252 15.71 -2.84 0.50
CA ARG A 252 17.17 -2.81 0.46
C ARG A 252 17.64 -1.44 0.03
#